data_b36145e724ff85eaa7352f34e5d7b31d
#
_entry.id   b36145e724ff85eaa7352f34e5d7b31d
#
_cell.length_a   1.000
_cell.length_b   1.000
_cell.length_c   1.000
_cell.angle_alpha   90.00
_cell.angle_beta   90.00
_cell.angle_gamma   90.00
#
_symmetry.space_group_name_H-M   'P 1'
#
loop_
_entity.id
_entity.type
_entity.pdbx_description
1 polymer ?
#
loop_
_entity_poly.entity_id
_entity_poly.type
_entity_poly.pdbx_seq_one_letter_code
_entity_poly.pdbx_strand_id
1 'polypeptide(L)' 'MVNNSAILTRDEYREFNDRVAILQGKGYALPFEVEFIKEDDTFKVTIHGKHNIDELDAMTEDANPQRVFP' A
#
# COMPACT_ATOMS: atom_id res chain seq x y z
N MET A 1 -10.56 5.39 15.16
CA MET A 1 -10.98 4.55 14.06
C MET A 1 -9.88 4.43 13.03
N VAL A 2 -9.69 3.25 12.50
CA VAL A 2 -8.61 3.00 11.59
C VAL A 2 -9.04 3.34 10.18
N ASN A 3 -8.20 4.04 9.44
CA ASN A 3 -8.49 4.38 8.07
C ASN A 3 -7.81 3.35 7.16
N ASN A 4 -8.58 2.41 6.67
CA ASN A 4 -8.04 1.32 5.88
C ASN A 4 -8.28 1.47 4.38
N SER A 5 -8.87 2.57 3.95
CA SER A 5 -9.22 2.74 2.53
C SER A 5 -8.66 4.03 1.99
N ALA A 6 -8.37 4.04 0.70
CA ALA A 6 -7.94 5.25 0.03
C ALA A 6 -8.31 5.18 -1.44
N ILE A 7 -8.48 6.34 -2.06
CA ILE A 7 -8.71 6.44 -3.50
C ILE A 7 -7.38 6.84 -4.12
N LEU A 8 -6.88 6.04 -5.02
CA LEU A 8 -5.55 6.23 -5.59
C LEU A 8 -5.66 6.45 -7.09
N THR A 9 -4.83 7.32 -7.62
CA THR A 9 -4.68 7.44 -9.05
C THR A 9 -3.97 6.20 -9.57
N ARG A 10 -3.90 6.08 -10.89
CA ARG A 10 -3.23 4.93 -11.50
C ARG A 10 -1.78 4.81 -11.06
N ASP A 11 -1.06 5.92 -11.03
CA ASP A 11 0.34 5.90 -10.60
C ASP A 11 0.48 5.58 -9.12
N GLU A 12 -0.41 6.14 -8.31
CA GLU A 12 -0.40 5.86 -6.88
C GLU A 12 -0.73 4.40 -6.60
N TYR A 13 -1.63 3.84 -7.37
CA TYR A 13 -1.98 2.43 -7.22
C TYR A 13 -0.77 1.55 -7.56
N ARG A 14 -0.03 1.91 -8.58
CA ARG A 14 1.18 1.16 -8.94
C ARG A 14 2.19 1.18 -7.79
N GLU A 15 2.39 2.35 -7.21
CA GLU A 15 3.29 2.46 -6.06
C GLU A 15 2.79 1.66 -4.87
N PHE A 16 1.48 1.68 -4.65
CA PHE A 16 0.89 0.89 -3.57
C PHE A 16 1.17 -0.59 -3.77
N ASN A 17 1.00 -1.09 -4.98
CA ASN A 17 1.28 -2.49 -5.27
C ASN A 17 2.74 -2.83 -5.02
N ASP A 18 3.65 -1.95 -5.40
CA ASP A 18 5.07 -2.19 -5.18
C ASP A 18 5.39 -2.26 -3.70
N ARG A 19 4.81 -1.34 -2.92
CA ARG A 19 5.05 -1.34 -1.48
C ARG A 19 4.50 -2.60 -0.83
N VAL A 20 3.30 -2.99 -1.21
CA VAL A 20 2.70 -4.21 -0.65
C VAL A 20 3.55 -5.42 -1.01
N ALA A 21 4.05 -5.49 -2.23
CA ALA A 21 4.89 -6.62 -2.64
C ALA A 21 6.16 -6.68 -1.79
N ILE A 22 6.80 -5.54 -1.56
CA ILE A 22 7.98 -5.50 -0.72
C ILE A 22 7.68 -5.99 0.69
N LEU A 23 6.60 -5.49 1.26
CA LEU A 23 6.27 -5.83 2.63
C LEU A 23 5.85 -7.29 2.77
N GLN A 24 5.09 -7.81 1.82
CA GLN A 24 4.73 -9.21 1.85
C GLN A 24 5.97 -10.10 1.71
N GLY A 25 6.93 -9.65 0.93
CA GLY A 25 8.19 -10.36 0.82
C GLY A 25 8.98 -10.38 2.11
N LYS A 26 8.71 -9.42 3.01
CA LYS A 26 9.34 -9.39 4.33
C LYS A 26 8.53 -10.10 5.40
N GLY A 27 7.39 -10.67 5.04
CA GLY A 27 6.59 -11.43 5.99
C GLY A 27 5.38 -10.74 6.56
N TYR A 28 5.10 -9.50 6.14
CA TYR A 28 3.89 -8.83 6.61
C TYR A 28 2.67 -9.40 5.91
N ALA A 29 1.59 -9.56 6.65
CA ALA A 29 0.32 -9.99 6.07
C ALA A 29 -0.50 -8.76 5.77
N LEU A 30 -0.69 -8.46 4.51
CA LEU A 30 -1.40 -7.25 4.08
C LEU A 30 -2.47 -7.61 3.06
N PRO A 31 -3.52 -8.34 3.49
CA PRO A 31 -4.59 -8.63 2.54
C PRO A 31 -5.33 -7.35 2.20
N PHE A 32 -5.65 -7.18 0.94
CA PHE A 32 -6.36 -5.98 0.52
C PHE A 32 -7.27 -6.29 -0.64
N GLU A 33 -8.22 -5.38 -0.86
CA GLU A 33 -9.14 -5.44 -1.98
C GLU A 33 -9.00 -4.16 -2.78
N VAL A 34 -9.26 -4.23 -4.07
CA VAL A 34 -9.22 -3.05 -4.91
C VAL A 34 -10.45 -3.02 -5.80
N GLU A 35 -11.02 -1.83 -5.95
CA GLU A 35 -12.16 -1.60 -6.81
C GLU A 35 -11.80 -0.49 -7.79
N PHE A 36 -11.95 -0.74 -9.08
CA PHE A 36 -11.66 0.28 -10.08
C PHE A 36 -12.88 1.19 -10.23
N ILE A 37 -12.67 2.49 -10.10
CA ILE A 37 -13.74 3.48 -10.24
C ILE A 37 -13.61 4.08 -11.63
N LYS A 38 -14.42 3.56 -12.55
CA LYS A 38 -14.28 3.86 -13.94
C LYS A 38 -14.51 5.34 -14.26
N GLU A 39 -15.44 5.97 -13.56
CA GLU A 39 -15.75 7.35 -13.84
C GLU A 39 -14.58 8.27 -13.61
N ASP A 40 -13.78 7.97 -12.59
CA ASP A 40 -12.67 8.83 -12.22
C ASP A 40 -11.32 8.28 -12.63
N ASP A 41 -11.29 7.09 -13.20
CA ASP A 41 -10.04 6.41 -13.55
C ASP A 41 -9.15 6.27 -12.31
N THR A 42 -9.76 5.91 -11.18
CA THR A 42 -9.05 5.76 -9.92
C THR A 42 -9.31 4.37 -9.36
N PHE A 43 -8.59 4.05 -8.29
CA PHE A 43 -8.71 2.75 -7.64
C PHE A 43 -9.00 2.96 -6.17
N LYS A 44 -10.05 2.34 -5.67
CA LYS A 44 -10.31 2.34 -4.23
C LYS A 44 -9.70 1.09 -3.64
N VAL A 45 -8.74 1.28 -2.74
CA VAL A 45 -8.03 0.17 -2.12
C VAL A 45 -8.43 0.10 -0.66
N THR A 46 -8.75 -1.09 -0.18
CA THR A 46 -9.10 -1.32 1.22
C THR A 46 -8.19 -2.39 1.78
N ILE A 47 -7.46 -2.09 2.83
CA ILE A 47 -6.60 -3.05 3.50
C ILE A 47 -7.36 -3.65 4.67
N HIS A 48 -7.29 -4.97 4.78
CA HIS A 48 -7.91 -5.69 5.90
C HIS A 48 -6.82 -6.06 6.89
N GLY A 49 -7.07 -5.86 8.17
CA GLY A 49 -6.11 -6.25 9.18
C GLY A 49 -5.76 -5.11 10.10
N LYS A 50 -4.59 -5.15 10.69
CA LYS A 50 -4.20 -4.23 11.73
C LYS A 50 -3.60 -2.96 11.22
N HIS A 51 -3.12 -2.94 9.98
CA HIS A 51 -2.33 -1.79 9.53
C HIS A 51 -3.19 -0.81 8.76
N ASN A 52 -2.88 0.47 8.91
CA ASN A 52 -3.52 1.50 8.13
C ASN A 52 -2.81 1.65 6.81
N ILE A 53 -3.54 2.14 5.82
CA ILE A 53 -2.94 2.37 4.52
C ILE A 53 -1.85 3.43 4.63
N ASP A 54 -1.98 4.38 5.56
CA ASP A 54 -0.99 5.43 5.72
C ASP A 54 0.31 4.93 6.32
N GLU A 55 0.30 3.77 6.96
CA GLU A 55 1.50 3.23 7.55
C GLU A 55 2.43 2.61 6.54
N LEU A 56 1.94 2.34 5.34
CA LEU A 56 2.71 1.57 4.38
C LEU A 56 4.01 2.25 3.98
N ASP A 57 4.00 3.57 3.88
CA ASP A 57 5.21 4.29 3.53
C ASP A 57 6.31 4.07 4.55
N ALA A 58 5.99 4.26 5.81
CA ALA A 58 6.97 4.10 6.86
C ALA A 58 7.44 2.65 6.97
N MET A 59 6.50 1.71 6.84
CA MET A 59 6.85 0.30 6.91
C MET A 59 7.77 -0.08 5.75
N THR A 60 7.52 0.45 4.57
CA THR A 60 8.34 0.14 3.41
C THR A 60 9.75 0.69 3.59
N GLU A 61 9.88 1.88 4.13
CA GLU A 61 11.19 2.45 4.37
C GLU A 61 11.98 1.64 5.38
N ASP A 62 11.33 1.19 6.43
CA ASP A 62 12.01 0.36 7.40
C ASP A 62 12.45 -0.96 6.80
N ALA A 63 11.67 -1.50 5.88
CA ALA A 63 11.95 -2.81 5.33
C ALA A 63 12.92 -2.76 4.17
N ASN A 64 13.34 -1.58 3.75
CA ASN A 64 14.16 -1.44 2.56
C ASN A 64 15.56 -0.93 2.90
N PRO A 65 16.47 -1.77 3.27
CA PRO A 65 17.79 -1.34 3.73
C PRO A 65 18.65 -0.76 2.63
N GLN A 66 18.32 -0.93 1.41
CA GLN A 66 19.12 -0.34 0.41
C GLN A 66 19.12 1.11 0.41
N ARG A 67 18.18 1.71 1.07
CA ARG A 67 18.15 3.14 1.14
C ARG A 67 19.31 3.70 1.87
N VAL A 68 19.96 2.88 2.58
CA VAL A 68 20.99 3.31 3.31
C VAL A 68 22.15 3.47 2.53
N PHE A 69 22.63 3.77 1.92
CA PHE A 69 23.67 3.72 1.27
C PHE A 69 24.17 4.71 0.96
N PRO A 70 24.92 4.65 1.04
CA PRO A 70 25.97 5.44 1.12
C PRO A 70 26.34 5.96 0.41
#